data_4ab8f72969bf052fda9dfafb20baf01b
#
_entry.id   4ab8f72969bf052fda9dfafb20baf01b
#
_cell.length_a   1.000
_cell.length_b   1.000
_cell.length_c   1.000
_cell.angle_alpha   90.00
_cell.angle_beta   90.00
_cell.angle_gamma   90.00
#
_symmetry.space_group_name_H-M   'P 1'
#
loop_
_entity.id
_entity.type
_entity.pdbx_description
1 polymer ?
#
loop_
_entity_poly.entity_id
_entity_poly.type
_entity_poly.pdbx_seq_one_letter_code
_entity_poly.pdbx_strand_id
1 'polypeptide(L)'
;MAATDRRAGARASKLIDIDYERGPDATSPASPARALLAAALALPGVVPVDADAQAAADRGSIELKYLDYRDWQPGADRITVRSPSLYGVVPLSDTLVAEGSLVYDAISGASPLYYDTLSGASGDRVTDYRTAGEFKLTKYLNGMAIGVGAYASSERDYLSRAGSIEWRIFSDDRNRTWAFAFGGANDRISPKNGVVVDAPRNTLDFLAGVTQALSARSIVQSNITWSRGHGYYSDPYKSLDTRPTERSVFAWLTRYNQYFPGPDATLRLSYRYLHDSFGSTSNAFEAAWFQPLPHGWSVAPSLRYYTQTAADFYYNPPFPEGFVAGQNYTADTRLSAFGAFTPAIAIAKTFTEGWSADLKLAFYRQRSGWELGGDGSPGVLPFSARWIQAGIAKSF
;
A
#
# COMPACT_ATOMS: atom_id res chain seq x y z
N MET A 1 -29.51 4.99 37.76
CA MET A 1 -29.05 6.35 37.54
C MET A 1 -27.53 6.32 37.46
N ALA A 2 -26.97 6.22 36.27
CA ALA A 2 -25.61 6.52 35.87
C ALA A 2 -25.37 5.91 34.47
N ALA A 3 -25.96 6.51 33.45
CA ALA A 3 -25.65 6.24 32.05
C ALA A 3 -25.43 7.61 31.37
N THR A 4 -24.23 8.11 31.49
CA THR A 4 -23.80 9.25 30.66
C THR A 4 -22.28 9.22 30.58
N ASP A 5 -21.81 9.41 29.35
CA ASP A 5 -20.45 9.79 28.98
C ASP A 5 -19.45 8.70 28.60
N ARG A 6 -19.79 7.97 27.53
CA ARG A 6 -18.82 7.15 26.78
C ARG A 6 -18.65 7.58 25.30
N ARG A 7 -19.18 8.72 24.88
CA ARG A 7 -19.26 9.07 23.45
C ARG A 7 -18.14 9.95 22.89
N ALA A 8 -17.20 10.42 23.69
CA ALA A 8 -16.18 11.37 23.24
C ALA A 8 -14.89 10.71 22.69
N GLY A 9 -14.54 9.48 23.07
CA GLY A 9 -13.26 8.85 22.71
C GLY A 9 -13.19 8.20 21.32
N ALA A 10 -14.33 7.83 20.75
CA ALA A 10 -14.38 7.00 19.54
C ALA A 10 -14.17 7.75 18.21
N ARG A 11 -14.14 9.09 18.22
CA ARG A 11 -14.19 9.90 16.97
C ARG A 11 -12.84 10.25 16.34
N ALA A 12 -11.73 10.12 17.05
CA ALA A 12 -10.42 10.62 16.57
C ALA A 12 -9.62 9.63 15.72
N SER A 13 -10.01 8.37 15.65
CA SER A 13 -9.16 7.29 15.12
C SER A 13 -9.41 6.87 13.69
N LYS A 14 -10.46 7.36 13.03
CA LYS A 14 -10.90 6.91 11.70
C LYS A 14 -10.03 7.45 10.53
N LEU A 15 -9.14 8.40 10.80
CA LEU A 15 -8.48 9.21 9.75
C LEU A 15 -7.04 8.81 9.41
N ILE A 16 -6.43 7.85 10.11
CA ILE A 16 -4.97 7.62 9.97
C ILE A 16 -4.63 6.39 9.09
N ASP A 17 -5.60 5.61 8.63
CA ASP A 17 -5.35 4.23 8.17
C ASP A 17 -5.36 3.97 6.66
N ILE A 18 -5.51 4.95 5.79
CA ILE A 18 -5.77 4.66 4.36
C ILE A 18 -4.51 4.47 3.51
N ASP A 19 -3.30 4.89 3.94
CA ASP A 19 -2.14 4.95 3.03
C ASP A 19 -0.86 4.27 3.51
N TYR A 20 -0.93 3.25 4.35
CA TYR A 20 0.30 2.64 4.87
C TYR A 20 0.98 1.61 3.95
N GLU A 21 0.38 1.23 2.83
CA GLU A 21 0.93 0.19 1.95
C GLU A 21 1.83 0.70 0.81
N ARG A 22 1.96 2.00 0.63
CA ARG A 22 2.87 2.57 -0.36
C ARG A 22 4.23 2.91 0.26
N GLY A 23 5.04 1.87 0.52
CA GLY A 23 6.49 2.04 0.63
C GLY A 23 7.09 2.35 -0.75
N PRO A 24 8.41 2.59 -0.88
CA PRO A 24 9.08 3.00 -2.11
C PRO A 24 8.96 2.04 -3.31
N ASP A 25 8.11 1.04 -3.24
CA ASP A 25 7.65 0.24 -4.38
C ASP A 25 6.74 1.03 -5.38
N ALA A 26 6.61 2.34 -5.20
CA ALA A 26 5.77 3.21 -6.03
C ALA A 26 6.16 3.26 -7.52
N THR A 27 7.22 2.56 -7.93
CA THR A 27 7.66 2.49 -9.32
C THR A 27 7.49 1.12 -9.97
N SER A 28 7.08 0.09 -9.22
CA SER A 28 6.48 -1.09 -9.83
C SER A 28 4.98 -0.86 -9.85
N PRO A 29 4.29 -0.83 -10.98
CA PRO A 29 2.84 -0.73 -10.97
C PRO A 29 2.32 -1.93 -10.18
N ALA A 30 1.88 -1.66 -8.94
CA ALA A 30 1.13 -2.65 -8.19
C ALA A 30 -0.01 -3.09 -9.10
N SER A 31 -0.22 -4.41 -9.28
CA SER A 31 -1.37 -4.82 -10.07
C SER A 31 -2.61 -4.15 -9.46
N PRO A 32 -3.51 -3.60 -10.28
CA PRO A 32 -4.71 -2.93 -9.80
C PRO A 32 -5.57 -3.83 -8.91
N ALA A 33 -5.53 -5.14 -9.16
CA ALA A 33 -6.14 -6.14 -8.29
C ALA A 33 -5.49 -6.16 -6.89
N ARG A 34 -4.18 -5.84 -6.77
CA ARG A 34 -3.54 -5.61 -5.46
C ARG A 34 -4.05 -4.35 -4.77
N ALA A 35 -4.34 -3.28 -5.52
CA ALA A 35 -4.95 -2.08 -4.96
C ALA A 35 -6.39 -2.36 -4.47
N LEU A 36 -7.17 -3.13 -5.21
CA LEU A 36 -8.51 -3.57 -4.80
C LEU A 36 -8.45 -4.56 -3.63
N LEU A 37 -7.49 -5.48 -3.62
CA LEU A 37 -7.25 -6.37 -2.49
C LEU A 37 -6.67 -5.62 -1.29
N ALA A 38 -5.84 -4.60 -1.50
CA ALA A 38 -5.38 -3.72 -0.43
C ALA A 38 -6.52 -2.86 0.13
N ALA A 39 -7.46 -2.41 -0.70
CA ALA A 39 -8.70 -1.77 -0.25
C ALA A 39 -9.62 -2.75 0.51
N ALA A 40 -9.68 -4.02 0.09
CA ALA A 40 -10.35 -5.09 0.84
C ALA A 40 -9.61 -5.45 2.14
N LEU A 41 -8.28 -5.29 2.18
CA LEU A 41 -7.44 -5.45 3.38
C LEU A 41 -7.51 -4.24 4.32
N ALA A 42 -7.89 -3.08 3.84
CA ALA A 42 -8.31 -1.97 4.66
C ALA A 42 -9.69 -2.28 5.30
N LEU A 43 -9.77 -3.44 5.94
CA LEU A 43 -10.90 -3.70 6.84
C LEU A 43 -10.90 -2.57 7.87
N PRO A 44 -12.08 -2.05 8.26
CA PRO A 44 -12.20 -1.08 9.33
C PRO A 44 -11.76 -1.74 10.65
N GLY A 45 -10.49 -1.89 10.86
CA GLY A 45 -9.92 -2.72 11.93
C GLY A 45 -8.83 -2.07 12.72
N VAL A 46 -8.67 -0.75 12.64
CA VAL A 46 -7.58 -0.08 13.37
C VAL A 46 -8.08 0.96 14.35
N VAL A 47 -9.36 1.01 14.51
CA VAL A 47 -10.03 1.76 15.56
C VAL A 47 -10.60 0.74 16.54
N PRO A 48 -10.68 0.99 17.86
CA PRO A 48 -11.64 0.28 18.66
C PRO A 48 -13.00 0.51 18.01
N VAL A 49 -13.39 -0.45 17.20
CA VAL A 49 -14.60 -0.40 16.42
C VAL A 49 -15.72 -0.61 17.41
N ASP A 50 -16.58 0.37 17.54
CA ASP A 50 -17.93 0.08 17.97
C ASP A 50 -18.44 -1.11 17.14
N ALA A 51 -19.22 -1.98 17.74
CA ALA A 51 -19.77 -3.21 17.13
C ALA A 51 -20.43 -3.01 15.75
N ASP A 52 -20.53 -1.78 15.28
CA ASP A 52 -21.13 -1.32 14.03
C ASP A 52 -20.24 -1.47 12.77
N ALA A 53 -18.98 -1.89 12.90
CA ALA A 53 -18.13 -2.15 11.70
C ALA A 53 -18.60 -3.34 10.86
N GLN A 54 -19.53 -4.10 11.36
CA GLN A 54 -20.19 -5.20 10.66
C GLN A 54 -21.56 -4.78 10.08
N ALA A 55 -21.85 -3.48 10.10
CA ALA A 55 -23.02 -2.87 9.50
C ALA A 55 -22.59 -1.81 8.47
N ALA A 56 -23.53 -1.34 7.65
CA ALA A 56 -23.29 -0.22 6.77
C ALA A 56 -22.93 1.04 7.58
N ALA A 57 -22.08 1.89 7.01
CA ALA A 57 -21.73 3.16 7.65
C ALA A 57 -22.98 4.03 7.80
N ASP A 58 -23.23 4.56 9.01
CA ASP A 58 -24.37 5.43 9.29
C ASP A 58 -24.21 6.84 8.69
N ARG A 59 -22.99 7.21 8.31
CA ARG A 59 -22.62 8.54 7.82
C ARG A 59 -21.71 8.44 6.62
N GLY A 60 -21.93 9.37 5.69
CA GLY A 60 -21.03 9.60 4.58
C GLY A 60 -19.76 10.34 5.03
N SER A 61 -18.70 10.22 4.25
CA SER A 61 -17.49 11.01 4.41
C SER A 61 -16.83 11.28 3.06
N ILE A 62 -16.20 12.46 2.97
CA ILE A 62 -15.34 12.82 1.85
C ILE A 62 -14.00 13.25 2.44
N GLU A 63 -12.92 12.77 1.85
CA GLU A 63 -11.56 13.07 2.25
C GLU A 63 -10.74 13.52 1.04
N LEU A 64 -10.02 14.62 1.19
CA LEU A 64 -9.05 15.13 0.24
C LEU A 64 -7.65 15.00 0.86
N LYS A 65 -6.73 14.37 0.17
CA LYS A 65 -5.33 14.25 0.57
C LYS A 65 -4.38 14.78 -0.50
N TYR A 66 -3.23 15.23 -0.04
CA TYR A 66 -2.12 15.65 -0.89
C TYR A 66 -0.83 15.07 -0.37
N LEU A 67 -0.06 14.42 -1.25
CA LEU A 67 1.25 13.86 -1.00
C LEU A 67 2.32 14.64 -1.77
N ASP A 68 3.38 15.07 -1.08
CA ASP A 68 4.67 15.50 -1.68
C ASP A 68 5.74 14.48 -1.28
N TYR A 69 6.22 13.71 -2.27
CA TYR A 69 7.27 12.70 -2.12
C TYR A 69 8.52 13.14 -2.85
N ARG A 70 9.69 12.92 -2.26
CA ARG A 70 11.00 13.14 -2.87
C ARG A 70 11.97 12.06 -2.46
N ASP A 71 12.75 11.59 -3.42
CA ASP A 71 13.84 10.66 -3.17
C ASP A 71 15.17 11.15 -3.75
N TRP A 72 16.25 10.61 -3.18
CA TRP A 72 17.61 10.94 -3.59
C TRP A 72 18.59 9.80 -3.30
N GLN A 73 19.72 9.83 -4.00
CA GLN A 73 20.91 9.05 -3.75
C GLN A 73 22.09 10.00 -3.48
N PRO A 74 23.25 9.52 -2.95
CA PRO A 74 24.41 10.38 -2.77
C PRO A 74 24.78 11.14 -4.03
N GLY A 75 24.73 12.47 -3.97
CA GLY A 75 25.08 13.37 -5.06
C GLY A 75 24.01 13.56 -6.14
N ALA A 76 22.79 13.01 -6.01
CA ALA A 76 21.75 13.15 -7.02
C ALA A 76 20.33 13.17 -6.41
N ASP A 77 19.59 14.24 -6.69
CA ASP A 77 18.14 14.23 -6.55
C ASP A 77 17.52 13.40 -7.68
N ARG A 78 16.51 12.59 -7.35
CA ARG A 78 15.94 11.64 -8.29
C ARG A 78 14.50 11.98 -8.65
N ILE A 79 13.54 11.45 -7.91
CA ILE A 79 12.12 11.52 -8.25
C ILE A 79 11.40 12.45 -7.27
N THR A 80 10.52 13.27 -7.80
CA THR A 80 9.51 14.01 -7.04
C THR A 80 8.14 13.57 -7.52
N VAL A 81 7.26 13.20 -6.58
CA VAL A 81 5.85 12.88 -6.87
C VAL A 81 4.97 13.84 -6.10
N ARG A 82 3.98 14.40 -6.78
CA ARG A 82 2.89 15.18 -6.20
C ARG A 82 1.59 14.48 -6.51
N SER A 83 0.85 14.11 -5.48
CA SER A 83 -0.33 13.27 -5.63
C SER A 83 -1.49 13.81 -4.79
N PRO A 84 -2.38 14.62 -5.38
CA PRO A 84 -3.70 14.84 -4.82
C PRO A 84 -4.57 13.60 -4.97
N SER A 85 -5.36 13.29 -3.95
CA SER A 85 -6.33 12.21 -3.97
C SER A 85 -7.63 12.61 -3.29
N LEU A 86 -8.73 12.08 -3.80
CA LEU A 86 -10.08 12.23 -3.26
C LEU A 86 -10.59 10.84 -2.92
N TYR A 87 -11.13 10.67 -1.71
CA TYR A 87 -11.81 9.46 -1.28
C TYR A 87 -13.18 9.80 -0.72
N GLY A 88 -14.16 8.95 -0.98
CA GLY A 88 -15.52 9.13 -0.48
C GLY A 88 -16.15 7.81 -0.08
N VAL A 89 -16.95 7.87 0.99
CA VAL A 89 -17.84 6.81 1.45
C VAL A 89 -19.23 7.38 1.56
N VAL A 90 -20.22 6.76 0.91
CA VAL A 90 -21.61 7.21 0.91
C VAL A 90 -22.50 6.03 1.24
N PRO A 91 -23.19 6.02 2.39
CA PRO A 91 -24.27 5.08 2.65
C PRO A 91 -25.45 5.41 1.75
N LEU A 92 -25.78 4.50 0.84
CA LEU A 92 -26.92 4.63 -0.07
C LEU A 92 -28.21 4.16 0.59
N SER A 93 -28.10 3.29 1.59
CA SER A 93 -29.16 2.82 2.48
C SER A 93 -28.55 2.17 3.72
N ASP A 94 -29.38 1.78 4.68
CA ASP A 94 -28.95 1.08 5.92
C ASP A 94 -28.17 -0.22 5.68
N THR A 95 -28.15 -0.69 4.43
CA THR A 95 -27.50 -1.95 4.05
C THR A 95 -26.61 -1.86 2.81
N LEU A 96 -26.50 -0.69 2.20
CA LEU A 96 -25.73 -0.51 0.96
C LEU A 96 -24.82 0.70 1.07
N VAL A 97 -23.52 0.48 0.88
CA VAL A 97 -22.49 1.52 0.93
C VAL A 97 -21.74 1.58 -0.38
N ALA A 98 -21.57 2.77 -0.92
CA ALA A 98 -20.68 3.07 -2.03
C ALA A 98 -19.39 3.72 -1.51
N GLU A 99 -18.26 3.25 -2.03
CA GLU A 99 -16.94 3.80 -1.76
C GLU A 99 -16.26 4.12 -3.10
N GLY A 100 -15.48 5.18 -3.15
CA GLY A 100 -14.74 5.52 -4.35
C GLY A 100 -13.51 6.36 -4.06
N SER A 101 -12.49 6.22 -4.91
CA SER A 101 -11.32 7.08 -4.86
C SER A 101 -10.90 7.54 -6.24
N LEU A 102 -10.27 8.72 -6.28
CA LEU A 102 -9.59 9.28 -7.45
C LEU A 102 -8.20 9.74 -7.02
N VAL A 103 -7.19 9.36 -7.77
CA VAL A 103 -5.79 9.73 -7.51
C VAL A 103 -5.19 10.28 -8.79
N TYR A 104 -4.50 11.39 -8.66
CA TYR A 104 -3.70 11.97 -9.73
C TYR A 104 -2.25 12.10 -9.27
N ASP A 105 -1.32 11.43 -9.94
CA ASP A 105 0.10 11.51 -9.64
C ASP A 105 0.82 12.28 -10.74
N ALA A 106 1.54 13.33 -10.35
CA ALA A 106 2.49 14.02 -11.21
C ALA A 106 3.91 13.62 -10.77
N ILE A 107 4.61 12.91 -11.64
CA ILE A 107 5.94 12.36 -11.40
C ILE A 107 6.95 13.17 -12.22
N SER A 108 8.02 13.65 -11.56
CA SER A 108 9.13 14.31 -12.21
C SER A 108 10.45 13.91 -11.59
N GLY A 109 11.53 13.89 -12.38
CA GLY A 109 12.87 13.60 -11.86
C GLY A 109 13.77 12.83 -12.81
N ALA A 110 14.80 12.20 -12.27
CA ALA A 110 15.79 11.41 -12.98
C ALA A 110 15.80 9.96 -12.51
N SER A 111 16.17 9.06 -13.39
CA SER A 111 16.40 7.65 -13.08
C SER A 111 17.56 7.46 -12.10
N PRO A 112 17.59 6.35 -11.35
CA PRO A 112 18.73 6.01 -10.48
C PRO A 112 20.05 5.97 -11.24
N LEU A 113 21.14 6.37 -10.57
CA LEU A 113 22.50 6.42 -11.14
C LEU A 113 23.05 5.09 -11.66
N TYR A 114 22.43 3.97 -11.29
CA TYR A 114 22.82 2.61 -11.74
C TYR A 114 22.13 2.15 -13.00
N TYR A 115 21.33 2.97 -13.62
CA TYR A 115 20.76 2.61 -14.91
C TYR A 115 21.73 2.98 -16.01
N ASP A 116 21.95 2.02 -16.89
CA ASP A 116 22.68 2.19 -18.10
C ASP A 116 22.24 3.47 -18.84
N THR A 117 23.21 4.24 -19.31
CA THR A 117 23.02 5.47 -20.07
C THR A 117 22.20 5.28 -21.35
N LEU A 118 21.92 4.04 -21.75
CA LEU A 118 21.10 3.69 -22.90
C LEU A 118 19.59 3.60 -22.60
N SER A 119 19.17 3.63 -21.34
CA SER A 119 17.75 3.67 -21.02
C SER A 119 17.20 5.08 -21.24
N GLY A 120 16.13 5.22 -22.00
CA GLY A 120 15.46 6.51 -22.24
C GLY A 120 15.00 7.24 -20.96
N ALA A 121 15.06 6.58 -19.83
CA ALA A 121 14.81 7.14 -18.50
C ALA A 121 16.08 7.77 -17.86
N SER A 122 17.26 7.63 -18.44
CA SER A 122 18.52 8.22 -17.97
C SER A 122 18.76 9.64 -18.53
N GLY A 123 17.90 10.16 -19.39
CA GLY A 123 17.92 11.53 -19.87
C GLY A 123 17.30 12.50 -18.89
N ASP A 124 17.72 13.76 -18.95
CA ASP A 124 17.19 14.88 -18.18
C ASP A 124 15.66 14.91 -18.17
N ARG A 125 15.06 14.74 -16.98
CA ARG A 125 13.66 14.96 -16.63
C ARG A 125 12.66 13.95 -17.20
N VAL A 126 12.47 12.86 -16.46
CA VAL A 126 11.24 12.07 -16.55
C VAL A 126 10.08 12.93 -16.08
N THR A 127 9.07 13.10 -16.92
CA THR A 127 7.79 13.69 -16.55
C THR A 127 6.70 12.72 -16.95
N ASP A 128 5.97 12.20 -15.99
CA ASP A 128 4.85 11.31 -16.23
C ASP A 128 3.65 11.67 -15.36
N TYR A 129 2.47 11.31 -15.82
CA TYR A 129 1.21 11.57 -15.15
C TYR A 129 0.40 10.28 -15.11
N ARG A 130 -0.13 9.97 -13.94
CA ARG A 130 -1.05 8.86 -13.75
C ARG A 130 -2.39 9.38 -13.23
N THR A 131 -3.46 8.87 -13.78
CA THR A 131 -4.80 9.03 -13.22
C THR A 131 -5.33 7.64 -12.89
N ALA A 132 -5.74 7.45 -11.65
CA ALA A 132 -6.34 6.19 -11.20
C ALA A 132 -7.64 6.45 -10.45
N GLY A 133 -8.59 5.53 -10.60
CA GLY A 133 -9.85 5.59 -9.88
C GLY A 133 -10.33 4.19 -9.53
N GLU A 134 -11.00 4.09 -8.40
CA GLU A 134 -11.69 2.88 -7.97
C GLU A 134 -13.09 3.21 -7.51
N PHE A 135 -13.96 2.22 -7.62
CA PHE A 135 -15.31 2.25 -7.11
C PHE A 135 -15.66 0.90 -6.51
N LYS A 136 -16.26 0.89 -5.33
CA LYS A 136 -16.72 -0.32 -4.64
C LYS A 136 -18.13 -0.12 -4.12
N LEU A 137 -18.95 -1.13 -4.28
CA LEU A 137 -20.30 -1.21 -3.73
C LEU A 137 -20.36 -2.40 -2.78
N THR A 138 -20.75 -2.15 -1.52
CA THR A 138 -20.85 -3.18 -0.48
C THR A 138 -22.28 -3.29 0.01
N LYS A 139 -22.86 -4.49 -0.11
CA LYS A 139 -24.17 -4.85 0.47
C LYS A 139 -23.98 -5.62 1.77
N TYR A 140 -24.56 -5.11 2.84
CA TYR A 140 -24.60 -5.76 4.14
C TYR A 140 -25.89 -6.59 4.26
N LEU A 141 -25.73 -7.82 4.71
CA LEU A 141 -26.78 -8.80 4.93
C LEU A 141 -26.70 -9.29 6.38
N ASN A 142 -27.67 -10.09 6.80
CA ASN A 142 -27.60 -10.69 8.13
C ASN A 142 -26.42 -11.68 8.21
N GLY A 143 -25.44 -11.39 9.08
CA GLY A 143 -24.26 -12.22 9.29
C GLY A 143 -23.18 -12.15 8.20
N MET A 144 -23.35 -11.34 7.13
CA MET A 144 -22.37 -11.24 6.05
C MET A 144 -22.43 -9.90 5.30
N ALA A 145 -21.36 -9.58 4.56
CA ALA A 145 -21.35 -8.51 3.59
C ALA A 145 -20.72 -8.98 2.27
N ILE A 146 -21.21 -8.45 1.15
CA ILE A 146 -20.69 -8.74 -0.19
C ILE A 146 -20.30 -7.40 -0.83
N GLY A 147 -19.06 -7.30 -1.28
CA GLY A 147 -18.53 -6.15 -2.00
C GLY A 147 -18.21 -6.49 -3.45
N VAL A 148 -18.45 -5.55 -4.37
CA VAL A 148 -18.02 -5.64 -5.76
C VAL A 148 -17.26 -4.36 -6.07
N GLY A 149 -16.07 -4.49 -6.66
CA GLY A 149 -15.19 -3.38 -6.96
C GLY A 149 -14.75 -3.35 -8.42
N ALA A 150 -14.48 -2.14 -8.93
CA ALA A 150 -13.89 -1.88 -10.22
C ALA A 150 -12.77 -0.83 -10.07
N TYR A 151 -11.72 -0.98 -10.84
CA TYR A 151 -10.56 -0.09 -10.84
C TYR A 151 -10.09 0.18 -12.26
N ALA A 152 -9.62 1.40 -12.51
CA ALA A 152 -8.91 1.76 -13.73
C ALA A 152 -7.74 2.70 -13.41
N SER A 153 -6.63 2.52 -14.11
CA SER A 153 -5.46 3.41 -14.04
C SER A 153 -4.90 3.63 -15.44
N SER A 154 -4.56 4.86 -15.74
CA SER A 154 -3.99 5.25 -17.03
C SER A 154 -2.75 6.11 -16.82
N GLU A 155 -1.67 5.68 -17.43
CA GLU A 155 -0.41 6.41 -17.62
C GLU A 155 -0.15 6.50 -19.14
N ARG A 156 0.90 7.20 -19.54
CA ARG A 156 1.22 7.33 -20.96
C ARG A 156 1.58 6.02 -21.65
N ASP A 157 2.21 5.11 -20.90
CA ASP A 157 2.75 3.85 -21.37
C ASP A 157 2.12 2.62 -20.73
N TYR A 158 1.13 2.86 -19.84
CA TYR A 158 0.49 1.80 -19.07
C TYR A 158 -0.99 2.07 -18.86
N LEU A 159 -1.82 1.11 -19.25
CA LEU A 159 -3.27 1.09 -18.98
C LEU A 159 -3.61 -0.16 -18.18
N SER A 160 -4.36 0.01 -17.11
CA SER A 160 -4.80 -1.09 -16.27
C SER A 160 -6.29 -1.01 -15.97
N ARG A 161 -6.95 -2.16 -15.96
CA ARG A 161 -8.34 -2.34 -15.56
C ARG A 161 -8.47 -3.57 -14.69
N ALA A 162 -9.24 -3.47 -13.61
CA ALA A 162 -9.46 -4.60 -12.71
C ALA A 162 -10.87 -4.63 -12.16
N GLY A 163 -11.28 -5.82 -11.72
CA GLY A 163 -12.51 -6.05 -10.99
C GLY A 163 -12.27 -6.99 -9.82
N SER A 164 -13.10 -6.90 -8.79
CA SER A 164 -13.02 -7.75 -7.62
C SER A 164 -14.40 -8.05 -7.03
N ILE A 165 -14.46 -9.15 -6.29
CA ILE A 165 -15.58 -9.51 -5.43
C ILE A 165 -15.04 -9.89 -4.07
N GLU A 166 -15.73 -9.49 -3.01
CA GLU A 166 -15.35 -9.67 -1.61
C GLU A 166 -16.53 -10.24 -0.83
N TRP A 167 -16.25 -11.15 0.11
CA TRP A 167 -17.20 -11.65 1.09
C TRP A 167 -16.62 -11.46 2.48
N ARG A 168 -17.43 -10.95 3.39
CA ARG A 168 -17.16 -10.91 4.83
C ARG A 168 -18.24 -11.68 5.56
N ILE A 169 -17.85 -12.58 6.44
CA ILE A 169 -18.76 -13.42 7.22
C ILE A 169 -18.49 -13.10 8.69
N PHE A 170 -19.54 -12.77 9.42
CA PHE A 170 -19.47 -12.33 10.80
C PHE A 170 -19.95 -13.46 11.73
N SER A 171 -19.24 -13.68 12.84
CA SER A 171 -19.75 -14.58 13.89
C SER A 171 -20.96 -13.96 14.59
N ASP A 172 -21.81 -14.79 15.20
CA ASP A 172 -23.01 -14.36 15.91
C ASP A 172 -22.70 -13.40 17.07
N ASP A 173 -21.56 -13.63 17.75
CA ASP A 173 -21.05 -12.79 18.85
C ASP A 173 -20.31 -11.54 18.34
N ARG A 174 -20.20 -11.38 17.01
CA ARG A 174 -19.48 -10.29 16.33
C ARG A 174 -18.01 -10.11 16.73
N ASN A 175 -17.42 -11.10 17.37
CA ASN A 175 -16.02 -11.07 17.76
C ASN A 175 -15.07 -11.55 16.67
N ARG A 176 -15.60 -12.20 15.62
CA ARG A 176 -14.82 -12.73 14.50
C ARG A 176 -15.42 -12.33 13.16
N THR A 177 -14.54 -11.92 12.24
CA THR A 177 -14.88 -11.70 10.84
C THR A 177 -13.94 -12.51 9.96
N TRP A 178 -14.49 -13.33 9.10
CA TRP A 178 -13.76 -13.96 8.00
C TRP A 178 -13.92 -13.08 6.75
N ALA A 179 -12.84 -12.90 5.99
CA ALA A 179 -12.83 -12.16 4.74
C ALA A 179 -12.24 -13.03 3.63
N PHE A 180 -12.90 -13.03 2.48
CA PHE A 180 -12.44 -13.68 1.26
C PHE A 180 -12.60 -12.68 0.12
N ALA A 181 -11.61 -12.60 -0.76
CA ALA A 181 -11.76 -11.80 -1.96
C ALA A 181 -11.10 -12.49 -3.16
N PHE A 182 -11.66 -12.24 -4.33
CA PHE A 182 -11.12 -12.65 -5.61
C PHE A 182 -11.11 -11.45 -6.54
N GLY A 183 -9.99 -11.25 -7.26
CA GLY A 183 -9.82 -10.16 -8.20
C GLY A 183 -9.09 -10.59 -9.46
N GLY A 184 -9.28 -9.80 -10.51
CA GLY A 184 -8.55 -9.97 -11.76
C GLY A 184 -8.22 -8.63 -12.39
N ALA A 185 -7.05 -8.55 -13.03
CA ALA A 185 -6.59 -7.37 -13.74
C ALA A 185 -6.12 -7.70 -15.15
N ASN A 186 -6.36 -6.78 -16.06
CA ASN A 186 -5.82 -6.76 -17.42
C ASN A 186 -5.06 -5.47 -17.64
N ASP A 187 -3.78 -5.60 -17.95
CA ASP A 187 -2.87 -4.50 -18.20
C ASP A 187 -2.42 -4.48 -19.66
N ARG A 188 -2.17 -3.28 -20.17
CA ARG A 188 -1.61 -3.02 -21.49
C ARG A 188 -0.40 -2.10 -21.35
N ILE A 189 0.72 -2.50 -21.93
CA ILE A 189 2.02 -1.86 -21.77
C ILE A 189 2.52 -1.42 -23.14
N SER A 190 2.69 -0.10 -23.32
CA SER A 190 3.12 0.52 -24.58
C SER A 190 4.10 1.65 -24.30
N PRO A 191 5.37 1.34 -23.97
CA PRO A 191 6.37 2.35 -23.65
C PRO A 191 6.69 3.23 -24.86
N LYS A 192 7.03 4.49 -24.61
CA LYS A 192 7.32 5.48 -25.65
C LYS A 192 8.49 5.12 -26.58
N ASN A 193 9.44 4.32 -26.08
CA ASN A 193 10.56 3.85 -26.89
C ASN A 193 10.18 2.77 -27.91
N GLY A 194 8.95 2.26 -27.88
CA GLY A 194 8.44 1.31 -28.84
C GLY A 194 9.05 -0.10 -28.75
N VAL A 195 9.79 -0.44 -27.69
CA VAL A 195 10.38 -1.78 -27.48
C VAL A 195 9.30 -2.86 -27.47
N VAL A 196 8.13 -2.54 -26.91
CA VAL A 196 6.91 -3.35 -27.02
C VAL A 196 5.72 -2.44 -27.30
N VAL A 197 4.70 -2.99 -27.95
CA VAL A 197 3.45 -2.26 -28.25
C VAL A 197 2.28 -3.14 -27.82
N ASP A 198 1.40 -2.58 -27.00
CA ASP A 198 0.19 -3.26 -26.48
C ASP A 198 0.48 -4.62 -25.80
N ALA A 199 1.64 -4.73 -25.15
CA ALA A 199 2.04 -5.95 -24.49
C ALA A 199 1.08 -6.27 -23.33
N PRO A 200 0.44 -7.46 -23.32
CA PRO A 200 -0.54 -7.80 -22.30
C PRO A 200 0.13 -8.29 -21.01
N ARG A 201 -0.54 -8.03 -19.89
CA ARG A 201 -0.31 -8.72 -18.63
C ARG A 201 -1.65 -8.95 -17.93
N ASN A 202 -1.91 -10.17 -17.54
CA ASN A 202 -3.10 -10.56 -16.81
C ASN A 202 -2.71 -11.04 -15.42
N THR A 203 -3.50 -10.68 -14.42
CA THR A 203 -3.25 -11.07 -13.03
C THR A 203 -4.55 -11.56 -12.40
N LEU A 204 -4.46 -12.64 -11.62
CA LEU A 204 -5.52 -13.12 -10.73
C LEU A 204 -5.02 -13.02 -9.30
N ASP A 205 -5.89 -12.60 -8.41
CA ASP A 205 -5.59 -12.41 -6.99
C ASP A 205 -6.64 -13.10 -6.14
N PHE A 206 -6.19 -13.72 -5.06
CA PHE A 206 -7.02 -14.34 -4.05
C PHE A 206 -6.59 -13.85 -2.67
N LEU A 207 -7.56 -13.61 -1.78
CA LEU A 207 -7.34 -13.23 -0.39
C LEU A 207 -8.22 -14.09 0.52
N ALA A 208 -7.62 -14.54 1.63
CA ALA A 208 -8.36 -15.07 2.78
C ALA A 208 -7.83 -14.43 4.06
N GLY A 209 -8.72 -14.06 4.95
CA GLY A 209 -8.36 -13.36 6.18
C GLY A 209 -9.30 -13.63 7.33
N VAL A 210 -8.81 -13.36 8.53
CA VAL A 210 -9.57 -13.39 9.76
C VAL A 210 -9.23 -12.19 10.64
N THR A 211 -10.25 -11.57 11.20
CA THR A 211 -10.13 -10.58 12.27
C THR A 211 -10.80 -11.14 13.50
N GLN A 212 -10.13 -11.14 14.64
CA GLN A 212 -10.60 -11.67 15.91
C GLN A 212 -10.37 -10.67 17.04
N ALA A 213 -11.44 -10.26 17.72
CA ALA A 213 -11.34 -9.61 19.02
C ALA A 213 -10.87 -10.65 20.06
N LEU A 214 -9.68 -10.47 20.61
CA LEU A 214 -9.11 -11.36 21.63
C LEU A 214 -9.61 -10.96 23.04
N SER A 215 -9.88 -9.67 23.23
CA SER A 215 -10.42 -9.11 24.45
C SER A 215 -11.09 -7.76 24.16
N ALA A 216 -11.70 -7.14 25.18
CA ALA A 216 -12.20 -5.76 25.06
C ALA A 216 -11.12 -4.70 24.74
N ARG A 217 -9.84 -5.09 24.74
CA ARG A 217 -8.70 -4.18 24.57
C ARG A 217 -7.73 -4.61 23.47
N SER A 218 -7.94 -5.76 22.86
CA SER A 218 -7.02 -6.29 21.87
C SER A 218 -7.74 -6.97 20.71
N ILE A 219 -7.22 -6.75 19.51
CA ILE A 219 -7.72 -7.33 18.28
C ILE A 219 -6.53 -7.79 17.44
N VAL A 220 -6.68 -8.92 16.78
CA VAL A 220 -5.73 -9.44 15.81
C VAL A 220 -6.42 -9.61 14.47
N GLN A 221 -5.71 -9.28 13.40
CA GLN A 221 -6.09 -9.55 12.03
C GLN A 221 -4.96 -10.32 11.36
N SER A 222 -5.28 -11.37 10.61
CA SER A 222 -4.30 -12.11 9.82
C SER A 222 -4.89 -12.41 8.44
N ASN A 223 -4.13 -12.08 7.40
CA ASN A 223 -4.56 -12.25 6.01
C ASN A 223 -3.46 -12.93 5.22
N ILE A 224 -3.85 -13.81 4.32
CA ILE A 224 -3.00 -14.35 3.26
C ILE A 224 -3.52 -13.86 1.92
N THR A 225 -2.60 -13.51 1.03
CA THR A 225 -2.91 -13.21 -0.37
C THR A 225 -2.05 -14.07 -1.27
N TRP A 226 -2.63 -14.49 -2.37
CA TRP A 226 -1.92 -15.15 -3.45
C TRP A 226 -2.29 -14.47 -4.77
N SER A 227 -1.27 -14.17 -5.56
CA SER A 227 -1.41 -13.51 -6.85
C SER A 227 -0.67 -14.31 -7.90
N ARG A 228 -1.26 -14.52 -9.07
CA ARG A 228 -0.60 -15.11 -10.23
C ARG A 228 -0.83 -14.22 -11.45
N GLY A 229 0.27 -13.82 -12.06
CA GLY A 229 0.25 -13.00 -13.26
C GLY A 229 1.01 -13.67 -14.40
N HIS A 230 0.56 -13.41 -15.64
CA HIS A 230 1.21 -13.83 -16.87
C HIS A 230 1.24 -12.66 -17.86
N GLY A 231 2.37 -12.47 -18.52
CA GLY A 231 2.55 -11.43 -19.54
C GLY A 231 3.90 -10.70 -19.43
N TYR A 232 3.91 -9.43 -19.76
CA TYR A 232 5.13 -8.63 -19.84
C TYR A 232 5.53 -8.06 -18.48
N TYR A 233 6.73 -8.40 -17.99
CA TYR A 233 7.28 -7.95 -16.70
C TYR A 233 8.59 -7.18 -16.82
N SER A 234 9.30 -7.27 -17.96
CA SER A 234 10.58 -6.57 -18.16
C SER A 234 10.39 -5.06 -18.11
N ASP A 235 11.42 -4.34 -17.63
CA ASP A 235 11.42 -2.88 -17.65
C ASP A 235 11.86 -2.40 -19.04
N PRO A 236 10.97 -1.78 -19.83
CA PRO A 236 11.28 -1.42 -21.21
C PRO A 236 12.29 -0.26 -21.31
N TYR A 237 12.56 0.44 -20.22
CA TYR A 237 13.49 1.58 -20.18
C TYR A 237 14.89 1.21 -19.68
N LYS A 238 15.12 -0.09 -19.37
CA LYS A 238 16.43 -0.61 -18.99
C LYS A 238 17.00 -1.45 -20.10
N SER A 239 18.27 -1.23 -20.40
CA SER A 239 18.97 -2.15 -21.28
C SER A 239 19.13 -3.51 -20.59
N LEU A 240 18.94 -4.58 -21.34
CA LEU A 240 19.15 -5.96 -20.90
C LEU A 240 18.34 -6.37 -19.65
N ASP A 241 17.18 -5.78 -19.44
CA ASP A 241 16.22 -6.24 -18.45
C ASP A 241 15.28 -7.28 -19.07
N THR A 242 15.47 -8.54 -18.73
CA THR A 242 14.64 -9.65 -19.19
C THR A 242 14.15 -10.42 -17.97
N ARG A 243 12.84 -10.46 -17.76
CA ARG A 243 12.21 -11.12 -16.62
C ARG A 243 11.31 -12.26 -17.07
N PRO A 244 11.09 -13.28 -16.22
CA PRO A 244 10.10 -14.30 -16.49
C PRO A 244 8.74 -13.70 -16.82
N THR A 245 8.02 -14.33 -17.77
CA THR A 245 6.67 -13.91 -18.18
C THR A 245 5.58 -14.35 -17.21
N GLU A 246 5.90 -15.20 -16.26
CA GLU A 246 5.02 -15.59 -15.16
C GLU A 246 5.56 -15.09 -13.84
N ARG A 247 4.65 -14.62 -12.97
CA ARG A 247 4.97 -14.23 -11.61
C ARG A 247 3.88 -14.67 -10.66
N SER A 248 4.24 -15.40 -9.62
CA SER A 248 3.36 -15.71 -8.49
C SER A 248 3.88 -15.01 -7.25
N VAL A 249 2.98 -14.48 -6.44
CA VAL A 249 3.33 -13.80 -5.20
C VAL A 249 2.44 -14.33 -4.09
N PHE A 250 3.04 -14.75 -3.00
CA PHE A 250 2.38 -15.04 -1.75
C PHE A 250 2.72 -13.96 -0.73
N ALA A 251 1.72 -13.44 -0.02
CA ALA A 251 1.95 -12.56 1.10
C ALA A 251 1.10 -12.96 2.31
N TRP A 252 1.67 -12.80 3.48
CA TRP A 252 1.02 -12.98 4.76
C TRP A 252 1.18 -11.71 5.58
N LEU A 253 0.07 -11.12 6.02
CA LEU A 253 0.03 -9.93 6.86
C LEU A 253 -0.67 -10.26 8.16
N THR A 254 -0.04 -9.92 9.29
CA THR A 254 -0.68 -9.95 10.61
C THR A 254 -0.58 -8.59 11.25
N ARG A 255 -1.69 -8.11 11.80
CA ARG A 255 -1.80 -6.87 12.58
C ARG A 255 -2.32 -7.19 13.98
N TYR A 256 -1.76 -6.52 14.98
CA TYR A 256 -2.20 -6.63 16.37
C TYR A 256 -2.33 -5.25 16.97
N ASN A 257 -3.50 -4.94 17.53
CA ASN A 257 -3.77 -3.70 18.22
C ASN A 257 -4.05 -3.98 19.68
N GLN A 258 -3.39 -3.23 20.57
CA GLN A 258 -3.54 -3.31 22.01
C GLN A 258 -3.83 -1.92 22.58
N TYR A 259 -5.00 -1.76 23.18
CA TYR A 259 -5.38 -0.57 23.92
C TYR A 259 -4.89 -0.64 25.38
N PHE A 260 -4.32 0.47 25.87
CA PHE A 260 -3.83 0.66 27.23
C PHE A 260 -4.66 1.75 27.92
N PRO A 261 -5.53 1.39 28.89
CA PRO A 261 -6.41 2.36 29.54
C PRO A 261 -5.68 3.44 30.36
N GLY A 262 -4.51 3.11 30.94
CA GLY A 262 -3.76 4.06 31.78
C GLY A 262 -3.33 5.31 31.00
N PRO A 263 -2.57 5.18 29.91
CA PRO A 263 -2.21 6.31 29.06
C PRO A 263 -3.30 6.68 28.04
N ASP A 264 -4.42 5.97 27.98
CA ASP A 264 -5.46 6.13 26.94
C ASP A 264 -4.86 6.03 25.52
N ALA A 265 -4.07 4.99 25.27
CA ALA A 265 -3.30 4.87 24.04
C ALA A 265 -3.44 3.50 23.42
N THR A 266 -3.12 3.39 22.11
CA THR A 266 -3.13 2.12 21.39
C THR A 266 -1.77 1.84 20.77
N LEU A 267 -1.17 0.69 21.09
CA LEU A 267 -0.04 0.13 20.36
C LEU A 267 -0.57 -0.66 19.17
N ARG A 268 0.00 -0.41 18.01
CA ARG A 268 -0.29 -1.11 16.76
C ARG A 268 0.98 -1.77 16.28
N LEU A 269 0.93 -3.07 16.08
CA LEU A 269 2.03 -3.86 15.54
C LEU A 269 1.58 -4.48 14.22
N SER A 270 2.45 -4.51 13.23
CA SER A 270 2.22 -5.27 12.01
C SER A 270 3.46 -6.03 11.58
N TYR A 271 3.23 -7.19 11.02
CA TYR A 271 4.23 -8.01 10.36
C TYR A 271 3.71 -8.45 9.00
N ARG A 272 4.52 -8.26 7.95
CA ARG A 272 4.24 -8.74 6.60
C ARG A 272 5.41 -9.57 6.09
N TYR A 273 5.10 -10.76 5.65
CA TYR A 273 5.96 -11.64 4.87
C TYR A 273 5.49 -11.62 3.41
N LEU A 274 6.42 -11.60 2.46
CA LEU A 274 6.12 -11.76 1.06
C LEU A 274 7.20 -12.63 0.42
N HIS A 275 6.78 -13.54 -0.44
CA HIS A 275 7.64 -14.33 -1.31
C HIS A 275 7.08 -14.34 -2.72
N ASP A 276 7.94 -14.19 -3.71
CA ASP A 276 7.54 -14.26 -5.10
C ASP A 276 8.37 -15.27 -5.90
N SER A 277 7.84 -15.68 -7.05
CA SER A 277 8.49 -16.64 -7.95
C SER A 277 9.71 -16.08 -8.68
N PHE A 278 10.04 -14.82 -8.47
CA PHE A 278 11.32 -14.25 -8.89
C PHE A 278 12.45 -14.57 -7.91
N GLY A 279 12.15 -15.32 -6.82
CA GLY A 279 13.09 -15.73 -5.79
C GLY A 279 13.22 -14.72 -4.65
N SER A 280 12.60 -13.55 -4.75
CA SER A 280 12.70 -12.55 -3.69
C SER A 280 11.77 -12.87 -2.51
N THR A 281 12.30 -12.73 -1.31
CA THR A 281 11.57 -12.83 -0.05
C THR A 281 11.72 -11.54 0.73
N SER A 282 10.62 -10.99 1.24
CA SER A 282 10.68 -9.78 2.04
C SER A 282 9.93 -9.90 3.37
N ASN A 283 10.41 -9.16 4.36
CA ASN A 283 9.82 -9.03 5.68
C ASN A 283 9.67 -7.55 6.03
N ALA A 284 8.53 -7.18 6.57
CA ALA A 284 8.30 -5.84 7.10
C ALA A 284 7.73 -5.93 8.52
N PHE A 285 8.35 -5.22 9.44
CA PHE A 285 7.92 -5.09 10.83
C PHE A 285 7.60 -3.62 11.09
N GLU A 286 6.49 -3.35 11.74
CA GLU A 286 6.10 -2.00 12.07
C GLU A 286 5.50 -1.94 13.45
N ALA A 287 5.85 -0.87 14.17
CA ALA A 287 5.24 -0.49 15.43
C ALA A 287 4.81 0.98 15.38
N ALA A 288 3.58 1.26 15.79
CA ALA A 288 3.04 2.61 15.92
C ALA A 288 2.36 2.76 17.28
N TRP A 289 2.55 3.92 17.91
CA TRP A 289 1.91 4.30 19.15
C TRP A 289 0.91 5.42 18.87
N PHE A 290 -0.36 5.13 18.98
CA PHE A 290 -1.43 6.11 18.81
C PHE A 290 -1.82 6.70 20.16
N GLN A 291 -1.67 8.01 20.31
CA GLN A 291 -1.97 8.76 21.51
C GLN A 291 -3.01 9.84 21.22
N PRO A 292 -4.26 9.68 21.69
CA PRO A 292 -5.19 10.79 21.78
C PRO A 292 -4.69 11.86 22.74
N LEU A 293 -4.96 13.10 22.42
CA LEU A 293 -4.60 14.29 23.20
C LEU A 293 -5.84 15.15 23.45
N PRO A 294 -5.81 16.07 24.42
CA PRO A 294 -6.93 16.97 24.68
C PRO A 294 -7.37 17.77 23.45
N HIS A 295 -8.62 18.20 23.47
CA HIS A 295 -9.21 19.05 22.44
C HIS A 295 -9.25 18.42 21.03
N GLY A 296 -9.33 17.10 20.94
CA GLY A 296 -9.47 16.36 19.67
C GLY A 296 -8.17 16.26 18.86
N TRP A 297 -7.02 16.50 19.45
CA TRP A 297 -5.73 16.20 18.85
C TRP A 297 -5.38 14.72 19.02
N SER A 298 -4.56 14.19 18.12
CA SER A 298 -3.88 12.91 18.29
C SER A 298 -2.50 12.96 17.66
N VAL A 299 -1.60 12.11 18.16
CA VAL A 299 -0.25 11.93 17.61
C VAL A 299 0.05 10.43 17.49
N ALA A 300 0.70 10.03 16.40
CA ALA A 300 1.06 8.64 16.16
C ALA A 300 2.49 8.55 15.59
N PRO A 301 3.53 8.48 16.45
CA PRO A 301 4.87 8.08 16.02
C PRO A 301 4.86 6.60 15.59
N SER A 302 5.64 6.28 14.56
CA SER A 302 5.82 4.92 14.07
C SER A 302 7.23 4.66 13.56
N LEU A 303 7.62 3.39 13.56
CA LEU A 303 8.87 2.92 12.99
C LEU A 303 8.59 1.63 12.22
N ARG A 304 9.00 1.59 10.96
CA ARG A 304 8.99 0.39 10.13
C ARG A 304 10.41 -0.01 9.79
N TYR A 305 10.69 -1.30 9.89
CA TYR A 305 11.86 -1.95 9.31
C TYR A 305 11.39 -2.87 8.19
N TYR A 306 12.03 -2.75 7.04
CA TYR A 306 11.81 -3.58 5.86
C TYR A 306 13.11 -4.25 5.44
N THR A 307 13.06 -5.48 4.98
CA THR A 307 14.19 -6.21 4.41
C THR A 307 13.74 -7.13 3.30
N GLN A 308 14.57 -7.30 2.28
CA GLN A 308 14.33 -8.25 1.20
C GLN A 308 15.63 -8.91 0.71
N THR A 309 15.50 -10.14 0.21
CA THR A 309 16.54 -10.81 -0.59
C THR A 309 16.46 -10.36 -2.05
N ALA A 310 17.52 -10.57 -2.81
CA ALA A 310 17.53 -10.32 -4.24
C ALA A 310 16.64 -11.32 -5.00
N ALA A 311 16.17 -10.92 -6.19
CA ALA A 311 15.63 -11.87 -7.15
C ALA A 311 16.74 -12.78 -7.72
N ASP A 312 16.39 -14.01 -8.13
CA ASP A 312 17.36 -15.01 -8.62
C ASP A 312 18.15 -14.55 -9.86
N PHE A 313 17.57 -13.66 -10.65
CA PHE A 313 18.17 -13.09 -11.86
C PHE A 313 18.68 -11.65 -11.67
N TYR A 314 18.79 -11.17 -10.42
CA TYR A 314 19.36 -9.87 -10.11
C TYR A 314 20.89 -9.93 -10.07
N TYR A 315 21.54 -9.05 -10.81
CA TYR A 315 22.99 -8.89 -10.81
C TYR A 315 23.36 -7.41 -10.88
N ASN A 316 24.37 -7.02 -10.08
CA ASN A 316 24.99 -5.71 -10.25
C ASN A 316 25.88 -5.69 -11.50
N PRO A 317 25.95 -4.58 -12.23
CA PRO A 317 26.99 -4.39 -13.23
C PRO A 317 28.41 -4.47 -12.61
N PRO A 318 29.42 -5.01 -13.31
CA PRO A 318 29.38 -5.57 -14.67
C PRO A 318 28.63 -6.91 -14.73
N PHE A 319 28.32 -7.39 -15.94
CA PHE A 319 27.67 -8.68 -16.15
C PHE A 319 28.41 -9.80 -15.41
N PRO A 320 27.67 -10.78 -14.84
CA PRO A 320 28.28 -11.94 -14.21
C PRO A 320 29.06 -12.75 -15.26
N GLU A 321 30.11 -13.44 -14.78
CA GLU A 321 30.84 -14.38 -15.62
C GLU A 321 29.88 -15.45 -16.17
N GLY A 322 29.99 -15.76 -17.47
CA GLY A 322 29.12 -16.71 -18.15
C GLY A 322 27.75 -16.18 -18.55
N PHE A 323 27.48 -14.87 -18.43
CA PHE A 323 26.24 -14.29 -18.93
C PHE A 323 26.01 -14.59 -20.40
N VAL A 324 24.79 -15.02 -20.75
CA VAL A 324 24.36 -15.26 -22.13
C VAL A 324 23.17 -14.36 -22.44
N ALA A 325 23.23 -13.65 -23.56
CA ALA A 325 22.13 -12.78 -23.99
C ALA A 325 20.83 -13.60 -24.14
N GLY A 326 19.73 -13.06 -23.59
CA GLY A 326 18.42 -13.74 -23.57
C GLY A 326 18.12 -14.52 -22.28
N GLN A 327 19.08 -14.70 -21.39
CA GLN A 327 18.79 -15.14 -20.02
C GLN A 327 17.99 -14.10 -19.24
N ASN A 328 17.23 -14.55 -18.23
CA ASN A 328 16.63 -13.65 -17.27
C ASN A 328 17.74 -12.89 -16.54
N TYR A 329 17.65 -11.58 -16.57
CA TYR A 329 18.65 -10.66 -16.02
C TYR A 329 18.01 -9.33 -15.68
N THR A 330 18.38 -8.76 -14.56
CA THR A 330 18.06 -7.38 -14.21
C THR A 330 19.12 -6.76 -13.32
N ALA A 331 19.41 -5.48 -13.55
CA ALA A 331 20.15 -4.62 -12.63
C ALA A 331 19.21 -3.69 -11.84
N ASP A 332 17.92 -3.96 -11.86
CA ASP A 332 16.93 -3.15 -11.13
C ASP A 332 17.13 -3.26 -9.63
N THR A 333 17.60 -2.18 -9.00
CA THR A 333 17.88 -2.14 -7.56
C THR A 333 16.64 -2.40 -6.68
N ARG A 334 15.42 -2.31 -7.24
CA ARG A 334 14.18 -2.71 -6.57
C ARG A 334 14.10 -4.23 -6.36
N LEU A 335 14.83 -5.01 -7.16
CA LEU A 335 14.94 -6.47 -7.06
C LEU A 335 16.26 -6.91 -6.40
N SER A 336 17.04 -5.99 -5.84
CA SER A 336 18.26 -6.27 -5.08
C SER A 336 17.97 -6.68 -3.63
N ALA A 337 18.97 -7.19 -2.93
CA ALA A 337 18.92 -7.44 -1.50
C ALA A 337 19.30 -6.19 -0.71
N PHE A 338 18.45 -5.80 0.25
CA PHE A 338 18.69 -4.65 1.13
C PHE A 338 17.78 -4.65 2.36
N GLY A 339 18.09 -3.75 3.31
CA GLY A 339 17.18 -3.38 4.39
C GLY A 339 16.89 -1.88 4.41
N ALA A 340 15.79 -1.49 5.05
CA ALA A 340 15.37 -0.10 5.14
C ALA A 340 14.63 0.22 6.45
N PHE A 341 14.82 1.43 6.96
CA PHE A 341 14.07 1.99 8.09
C PHE A 341 13.21 3.16 7.65
N THR A 342 12.01 3.23 8.21
CA THR A 342 11.06 4.33 7.97
C THR A 342 10.49 4.83 9.29
N PRO A 343 11.14 5.77 9.98
CA PRO A 343 10.48 6.55 11.03
C PRO A 343 9.43 7.48 10.44
N ALA A 344 8.30 7.61 11.12
CA ALA A 344 7.25 8.54 10.75
C ALA A 344 6.52 9.10 11.97
N ILE A 345 5.86 10.22 11.80
CA ILE A 345 4.95 10.81 12.77
C ILE A 345 3.70 11.31 12.05
N ALA A 346 2.54 10.95 12.57
CA ALA A 346 1.27 11.50 12.13
C ALA A 346 0.66 12.32 13.26
N ILE A 347 0.07 13.47 12.91
CA ILE A 347 -0.66 14.35 13.80
C ILE A 347 -2.03 14.58 13.18
N ALA A 348 -3.09 14.44 13.96
CA ALA A 348 -4.44 14.70 13.48
C ALA A 348 -5.22 15.58 14.46
N LYS A 349 -6.20 16.29 13.91
CA LYS A 349 -7.11 17.15 14.64
C LYS A 349 -8.53 16.88 14.18
N THR A 350 -9.40 16.51 15.12
CA THR A 350 -10.85 16.46 14.93
C THR A 350 -11.45 17.78 15.40
N PHE A 351 -12.20 18.42 14.52
CA PHE A 351 -12.93 19.66 14.82
C PHE A 351 -14.40 19.33 15.12
N THR A 352 -15.17 20.36 15.41
CA THR A 352 -16.62 20.27 15.52
C THR A 352 -17.27 19.98 14.15
N GLU A 353 -18.53 19.60 14.14
CA GLU A 353 -19.32 19.40 12.93
C GLU A 353 -18.78 18.35 11.92
N GLY A 354 -17.98 17.39 12.40
CA GLY A 354 -17.50 16.29 11.56
C GLY A 354 -16.32 16.62 10.65
N TRP A 355 -15.66 17.76 10.83
CA TRP A 355 -14.41 18.08 10.14
C TRP A 355 -13.21 17.45 10.86
N SER A 356 -12.20 17.09 10.10
CA SER A 356 -10.90 16.66 10.61
C SER A 356 -9.80 16.99 9.61
N ALA A 357 -8.57 17.13 10.13
CA ALA A 357 -7.38 17.32 9.33
C ALA A 357 -6.23 16.48 9.89
N ASP A 358 -5.34 16.04 9.01
CA ASP A 358 -4.15 15.27 9.38
C ASP A 358 -2.91 15.71 8.61
N LEU A 359 -1.76 15.47 9.21
CA LEU A 359 -0.44 15.69 8.63
C LEU A 359 0.45 14.51 9.03
N LYS A 360 1.11 13.88 8.03
CA LYS A 360 2.09 12.81 8.22
C LYS A 360 3.42 13.20 7.60
N LEU A 361 4.49 12.99 8.37
CA LEU A 361 5.86 13.14 7.94
C LEU A 361 6.55 11.79 8.04
N ALA A 362 7.26 11.37 7.00
CA ALA A 362 8.01 10.13 7.00
C ALA A 362 9.36 10.27 6.29
N PHE A 363 10.34 9.50 6.78
CA PHE A 363 11.69 9.43 6.22
C PHE A 363 12.06 7.96 5.97
N TYR A 364 12.47 7.67 4.77
CA TYR A 364 12.93 6.35 4.37
C TYR A 364 14.43 6.36 4.14
N ARG A 365 15.11 5.36 4.66
CA ARG A 365 16.55 5.13 4.41
C ARG A 365 16.79 3.67 4.12
N GLN A 366 17.43 3.38 3.00
CA GLN A 366 17.79 2.05 2.52
C GLN A 366 19.29 1.89 2.45
N ARG A 367 19.79 0.72 2.84
CA ARG A 367 21.17 0.27 2.71
C ARG A 367 21.19 -1.23 2.37
N SER A 368 22.14 -1.67 1.53
CA SER A 368 22.35 -3.09 1.29
C SER A 368 22.70 -3.82 2.59
N GLY A 369 23.67 -3.35 3.35
CA GLY A 369 24.11 -3.95 4.60
C GLY A 369 23.09 -3.91 5.76
N TRP A 370 21.85 -3.49 5.53
CA TRP A 370 20.75 -3.60 6.48
C TRP A 370 19.79 -4.77 6.16
N GLU A 371 20.16 -5.61 5.21
CA GLU A 371 19.44 -6.87 4.98
C GLU A 371 19.47 -7.76 6.23
N LEU A 372 18.35 -8.39 6.55
CA LEU A 372 18.25 -9.32 7.66
C LEU A 372 18.71 -10.71 7.23
N GLY A 373 19.81 -11.17 7.80
CA GLY A 373 20.37 -12.51 7.55
C GLY A 373 21.28 -12.61 6.32
N GLY A 374 21.67 -11.49 5.72
CA GLY A 374 22.61 -11.40 4.61
C GLY A 374 23.44 -10.12 4.63
N ASP A 375 24.34 -9.98 3.67
CA ASP A 375 25.19 -8.79 3.50
C ASP A 375 24.59 -7.76 2.53
N GLY A 376 23.42 -8.07 1.97
CA GLY A 376 22.79 -7.30 0.91
C GLY A 376 23.50 -7.40 -0.43
N SER A 377 22.91 -6.82 -1.46
CA SER A 377 23.53 -6.79 -2.78
C SER A 377 24.70 -5.80 -2.80
N PRO A 378 25.93 -6.24 -3.15
CA PRO A 378 27.08 -5.38 -3.21
C PRO A 378 26.90 -4.30 -4.29
N GLY A 379 27.46 -3.11 -4.08
CA GLY A 379 27.43 -2.02 -5.05
C GLY A 379 26.10 -1.25 -5.14
N VAL A 380 25.04 -1.67 -4.45
CA VAL A 380 23.79 -0.92 -4.37
C VAL A 380 24.01 0.35 -3.58
N LEU A 381 23.82 1.51 -4.23
CA LEU A 381 23.97 2.80 -3.58
C LEU A 381 22.91 3.01 -2.50
N PRO A 382 23.28 3.72 -1.42
CA PRO A 382 22.33 4.18 -0.44
C PRO A 382 21.19 4.97 -1.11
N PHE A 383 19.96 4.69 -0.67
CA PHE A 383 18.77 5.38 -1.14
C PHE A 383 18.03 6.01 0.03
N SER A 384 17.52 7.20 -0.16
CA SER A 384 16.72 7.91 0.84
C SER A 384 15.50 8.56 0.20
N ALA A 385 14.42 8.64 0.97
CA ALA A 385 13.23 9.36 0.55
C ALA A 385 12.59 10.06 1.76
N ARG A 386 11.76 11.07 1.46
CA ARG A 386 10.87 11.69 2.42
C ARG A 386 9.52 11.93 1.78
N TRP A 387 8.48 11.93 2.58
CA TRP A 387 7.19 12.39 2.14
C TRP A 387 6.44 13.14 3.23
N ILE A 388 5.64 14.07 2.76
CA ILE A 388 4.71 14.85 3.56
C ILE A 388 3.33 14.57 2.98
N GLN A 389 2.41 14.17 3.81
CA GLN A 389 1.03 13.95 3.43
C GLN A 389 0.15 14.82 4.33
N ALA A 390 -0.75 15.59 3.72
CA ALA A 390 -1.75 16.38 4.42
C ALA A 390 -3.14 15.97 3.96
N GLY A 391 -4.07 15.90 4.88
CA GLY A 391 -5.45 15.51 4.62
C GLY A 391 -6.46 16.44 5.29
N ILE A 392 -7.64 16.53 4.69
CA ILE A 392 -8.83 17.13 5.28
C ILE A 392 -10.02 16.25 4.95
N ALA A 393 -10.87 15.99 5.94
CA ALA A 393 -12.05 15.19 5.74
C ALA A 393 -13.28 15.82 6.39
N LYS A 394 -14.45 15.51 5.80
CA LYS A 394 -15.78 15.88 6.28
C LYS A 394 -16.65 14.65 6.37
N SER A 395 -17.24 14.40 7.55
CA SER A 395 -18.33 13.45 7.75
C SER A 395 -19.66 14.18 7.77
N PHE A 396 -20.72 13.60 7.18
CA PHE A 396 -22.06 14.19 7.05
C PHE A 396 -23.16 13.14 7.19
#